data_24940eafacfe20977b13cb844ecdcd68
#
_entry.id   24940eafacfe20977b13cb844ecdcd68
#
_cell.length_a   1.000
_cell.length_b   1.000
_cell.length_c   1.000
_cell.angle_alpha   90.00
_cell.angle_beta   90.00
_cell.angle_gamma   90.00
#
_symmetry.space_group_name_H-M   'P 1'
#
loop_
_entity.id
_entity.type
_entity.pdbx_description
1 polymer ?
#
loop_
_entity_poly.entity_id
_entity_poly.type
_entity_poly.pdbx_seq_one_letter_code
_entity_poly.pdbx_strand_id
1 'polypeptide(L)'
;SGEQILRVTARDGFLAEHSVAGEPVLPGAAWIVAAAQVLHASSDVSLRNVVLQAPLTLQGEPAADVLVERDDDRIGFRRRVDGAPTLCSMRVDRSRLNDEPPLTAYRRTFSRHYSTDECKREFEGKRIDYGPLFQVIKDLWVSSDEALAHVRLNEHAAVEDRELSIPIVDALFQVVMLFEAFNGREGTRVPVFAEVVELHRAPTREGFVRVTEAAEETRHDVWLF
;
A
#
# COMPACT_ATOMS: atom_id res chain seq x y z
N SER A 1 -25.26 -10.41 -12.66
CA SER A 1 -23.91 -9.84 -12.50
C SER A 1 -23.92 -8.45 -13.13
N GLY A 2 -23.94 -7.39 -12.33
CA GLY A 2 -23.84 -6.02 -12.81
C GLY A 2 -22.35 -5.65 -12.93
N GLU A 3 -22.00 -4.83 -13.92
CA GLU A 3 -20.68 -4.18 -13.95
C GLU A 3 -20.55 -3.30 -12.71
N GLN A 4 -19.47 -3.48 -11.94
CA GLN A 4 -19.12 -2.58 -10.87
C GLN A 4 -18.05 -1.61 -11.39
N ILE A 5 -18.29 -0.31 -11.21
CA ILE A 5 -17.42 0.75 -11.70
C ILE A 5 -16.95 1.56 -10.50
N LEU A 6 -15.63 1.73 -10.40
CA LEU A 6 -14.98 2.69 -9.51
C LEU A 6 -14.66 3.94 -10.31
N ARG A 7 -15.01 5.11 -9.80
CA ARG A 7 -14.66 6.38 -10.42
C ARG A 7 -13.55 7.05 -9.63
N VAL A 8 -12.42 7.28 -10.30
CA VAL A 8 -11.27 8.01 -9.75
C VAL A 8 -11.26 9.40 -10.37
N THR A 9 -11.19 10.43 -9.55
CA THR A 9 -11.24 11.82 -10.00
C THR A 9 -9.94 12.57 -9.68
N ALA A 10 -9.62 13.61 -10.44
CA ALA A 10 -8.46 14.46 -10.19
C ALA A 10 -8.54 15.22 -8.83
N ARG A 11 -9.72 15.24 -8.19
CA ARG A 11 -9.93 15.85 -6.88
C ARG A 11 -9.76 14.89 -5.71
N ASP A 12 -9.61 13.59 -6.01
CA ASP A 12 -9.38 12.60 -4.96
C ASP A 12 -8.00 12.84 -4.35
N GLY A 13 -7.93 13.11 -3.05
CA GLY A 13 -6.71 13.38 -2.34
C GLY A 13 -5.67 12.26 -2.49
N PHE A 14 -6.12 11.02 -2.65
CA PHE A 14 -5.26 9.87 -2.88
C PHE A 14 -4.49 9.93 -4.20
N LEU A 15 -5.03 10.59 -5.21
CA LEU A 15 -4.35 10.81 -6.47
C LEU A 15 -3.53 12.10 -6.45
N ALA A 16 -4.11 13.18 -5.89
CA ALA A 16 -3.48 14.50 -5.88
C ALA A 16 -2.22 14.57 -5.00
N GLU A 17 -2.19 13.79 -3.92
CA GLU A 17 -1.11 13.80 -2.93
C GLU A 17 -0.14 12.62 -3.04
N HIS A 18 -0.18 11.89 -4.16
CA HIS A 18 0.74 10.80 -4.45
C HIS A 18 1.26 10.94 -5.87
N SER A 19 2.53 11.33 -6.03
CA SER A 19 3.13 11.46 -7.35
C SER A 19 4.46 10.71 -7.48
N VAL A 20 4.71 10.21 -8.68
CA VAL A 20 5.95 9.53 -9.05
C VAL A 20 6.53 10.24 -10.27
N ALA A 21 7.75 10.69 -10.16
CA ALA A 21 8.44 11.45 -11.22
C ALA A 21 7.68 12.71 -11.67
N GLY A 22 6.90 13.33 -10.75
CA GLY A 22 6.10 14.52 -11.00
C GLY A 22 4.72 14.26 -11.60
N GLU A 23 4.35 13.00 -11.83
CA GLU A 23 3.04 12.62 -12.35
C GLU A 23 2.15 12.08 -11.22
N PRO A 24 0.92 12.62 -11.02
CA PRO A 24 -0.03 12.04 -10.08
C PRO A 24 -0.40 10.61 -10.48
N VAL A 25 -0.23 9.67 -9.54
CA VAL A 25 -0.46 8.24 -9.75
C VAL A 25 -1.31 7.70 -8.61
N LEU A 26 -2.35 6.94 -8.91
CA LEU A 26 -3.11 6.26 -7.87
C LEU A 26 -2.20 5.23 -7.17
N PRO A 27 -2.06 5.30 -5.83
CA PRO A 27 -1.20 4.37 -5.09
C PRO A 27 -1.66 2.93 -5.24
N GLY A 28 -0.71 1.98 -5.28
CA GLY A 28 -1.02 0.55 -5.38
C GLY A 28 -1.91 0.04 -4.25
N ALA A 29 -1.80 0.64 -3.06
CA ALA A 29 -2.65 0.37 -1.90
C ALA A 29 -4.15 0.57 -2.17
N ALA A 30 -4.50 1.50 -3.08
CA ALA A 30 -5.90 1.75 -3.44
C ALA A 30 -6.59 0.51 -4.02
N TRP A 31 -5.87 -0.33 -4.75
CA TRP A 31 -6.44 -1.56 -5.31
C TRP A 31 -6.70 -2.61 -4.24
N ILE A 32 -5.86 -2.70 -3.22
CA ILE A 32 -6.04 -3.59 -2.07
C ILE A 32 -7.28 -3.18 -1.29
N VAL A 33 -7.41 -1.88 -1.00
CA VAL A 33 -8.58 -1.31 -0.31
C VAL A 33 -9.84 -1.50 -1.13
N ALA A 34 -9.80 -1.22 -2.44
CA ALA A 34 -10.94 -1.42 -3.34
C ALA A 34 -11.37 -2.90 -3.40
N ALA A 35 -10.42 -3.84 -3.43
CA ALA A 35 -10.75 -5.26 -3.39
C ALA A 35 -11.45 -5.65 -2.09
N ALA A 36 -10.97 -5.17 -0.93
CA ALA A 36 -11.61 -5.40 0.35
C ALA A 36 -13.05 -4.85 0.38
N GLN A 37 -13.27 -3.66 -0.17
CA GLN A 37 -14.61 -3.06 -0.29
C GLN A 37 -15.52 -3.87 -1.21
N VAL A 38 -15.04 -4.31 -2.38
CA VAL A 38 -15.78 -5.15 -3.35
C VAL A 38 -16.18 -6.49 -2.73
N LEU A 39 -15.37 -7.02 -1.84
CA LEU A 39 -15.65 -8.24 -1.10
C LEU A 39 -16.61 -8.03 0.08
N HIS A 40 -17.00 -6.78 0.38
CA HIS A 40 -17.75 -6.41 1.58
C HIS A 40 -17.11 -6.93 2.87
N ALA A 41 -15.78 -6.98 2.86
CA ALA A 41 -15.01 -7.52 3.96
C ALA A 41 -14.80 -6.44 5.01
N SER A 42 -15.46 -6.57 6.13
CA SER A 42 -15.20 -5.74 7.33
C SER A 42 -13.99 -6.25 8.12
N SER A 43 -13.51 -7.46 7.85
CA SER A 43 -12.36 -8.13 8.47
C SER A 43 -12.00 -9.39 7.65
N ASP A 44 -10.80 -9.88 7.85
CA ASP A 44 -10.34 -11.21 7.43
C ASP A 44 -10.42 -11.48 5.93
N VAL A 45 -9.65 -10.71 5.15
CA VAL A 45 -9.46 -10.91 3.72
C VAL A 45 -8.05 -11.40 3.45
N SER A 46 -7.91 -12.49 2.73
CA SER A 46 -6.65 -12.92 2.14
C SER A 46 -6.69 -12.72 0.63
N LEU A 47 -5.73 -11.96 0.13
CA LEU A 47 -5.52 -11.71 -1.30
C LEU A 47 -4.18 -12.35 -1.69
N ARG A 48 -4.17 -13.08 -2.80
CA ARG A 48 -2.96 -13.72 -3.32
C ARG A 48 -2.61 -13.21 -4.70
N ASN A 49 -1.31 -13.27 -5.00
CA ASN A 49 -0.78 -12.86 -6.30
C ASN A 49 -1.29 -11.48 -6.71
N VAL A 50 -1.15 -10.51 -5.79
CA VAL A 50 -1.48 -9.10 -6.08
C VAL A 50 -0.41 -8.56 -7.02
N VAL A 51 -0.79 -8.26 -8.25
CA VAL A 51 0.11 -7.78 -9.31
C VAL A 51 -0.31 -6.38 -9.72
N LEU A 52 0.57 -5.40 -9.52
CA LEU A 52 0.42 -4.04 -10.01
C LEU A 52 1.01 -3.99 -11.43
N GLN A 53 0.16 -4.04 -12.46
CA GLN A 53 0.58 -4.21 -13.86
C GLN A 53 0.81 -2.89 -14.58
N ALA A 54 0.00 -1.88 -14.27
CA ALA A 54 0.11 -0.55 -14.86
C ALA A 54 -0.32 0.54 -13.87
N PRO A 55 0.34 1.71 -13.88
CA PRO A 55 -0.10 2.83 -13.07
C PRO A 55 -1.41 3.41 -13.62
N LEU A 56 -2.29 3.88 -12.72
CA LEU A 56 -3.41 4.72 -13.09
C LEU A 56 -3.01 6.19 -12.93
N THR A 57 -2.94 6.89 -14.05
CA THR A 57 -2.80 8.34 -14.14
C THR A 57 -3.98 8.91 -14.90
N LEU A 58 -4.35 10.17 -14.67
CA LEU A 58 -5.44 10.80 -15.41
C LEU A 58 -4.97 11.56 -16.66
N GLN A 59 -3.68 11.86 -16.77
CA GLN A 59 -3.07 12.54 -17.96
C GLN A 59 -3.86 13.79 -18.42
N GLY A 60 -4.35 14.58 -17.44
CA GLY A 60 -5.14 15.78 -17.71
C GLY A 60 -6.65 15.55 -17.85
N GLU A 61 -7.13 14.30 -17.81
CA GLU A 61 -8.55 14.01 -17.73
C GLU A 61 -9.10 14.33 -16.33
N PRO A 62 -10.36 14.78 -16.20
CA PRO A 62 -10.95 15.10 -14.91
C PRO A 62 -11.27 13.86 -14.05
N ALA A 63 -11.44 12.71 -14.69
CA ALA A 63 -11.75 11.44 -14.04
C ALA A 63 -11.44 10.24 -14.93
N ALA A 64 -11.26 9.08 -14.32
CA ALA A 64 -11.25 7.78 -14.99
C ALA A 64 -12.28 6.85 -14.36
N ASP A 65 -13.01 6.13 -15.20
CA ASP A 65 -13.86 5.02 -14.78
C ASP A 65 -13.03 3.73 -14.86
N VAL A 66 -13.02 2.97 -13.77
CA VAL A 66 -12.32 1.70 -13.64
C VAL A 66 -13.34 0.59 -13.49
N LEU A 67 -13.31 -0.35 -14.41
CA LEU A 67 -14.13 -1.55 -14.37
C LEU A 67 -13.52 -2.53 -13.36
N VAL A 68 -14.35 -3.03 -12.45
CA VAL A 68 -14.02 -4.13 -11.55
C VAL A 68 -14.49 -5.42 -12.20
N GLU A 69 -13.55 -6.24 -12.58
CA GLU A 69 -13.79 -7.57 -13.13
C GLU A 69 -13.70 -8.59 -12.00
N ARG A 70 -14.77 -9.33 -11.77
CA ARG A 70 -14.82 -10.36 -10.74
C ARG A 70 -15.26 -11.68 -11.34
N ASP A 71 -14.42 -12.69 -11.18
CA ASP A 71 -14.67 -14.07 -11.61
C ASP A 71 -14.21 -15.02 -10.48
N ASP A 72 -15.16 -15.74 -9.88
CA ASP A 72 -15.00 -16.68 -8.75
C ASP A 72 -14.02 -16.19 -7.66
N ASP A 73 -12.75 -16.51 -7.81
CA ASP A 73 -11.66 -16.18 -6.89
C ASP A 73 -10.74 -15.08 -7.41
N ARG A 74 -11.07 -14.43 -8.54
CA ARG A 74 -10.24 -13.39 -9.14
C ARG A 74 -10.92 -12.03 -9.08
N ILE A 75 -10.12 -11.00 -8.83
CA ILE A 75 -10.51 -9.59 -8.96
C ILE A 75 -9.47 -8.93 -9.86
N GLY A 76 -9.96 -8.20 -10.85
CA GLY A 76 -9.17 -7.39 -11.76
C GLY A 76 -9.69 -5.95 -11.80
N PHE A 77 -8.79 -5.01 -12.02
CA PHE A 77 -9.10 -3.60 -12.21
C PHE A 77 -8.56 -3.16 -13.56
N ARG A 78 -9.42 -2.60 -14.39
CA ARG A 78 -9.06 -2.14 -15.74
C ARG A 78 -9.74 -0.80 -16.03
N ARG A 79 -9.05 0.10 -16.70
CA ARG A 79 -9.69 1.34 -17.17
C ARG A 79 -10.84 0.98 -18.12
N ARG A 80 -12.00 1.64 -17.98
CA ARG A 80 -13.17 1.41 -18.83
C ARG A 80 -13.03 2.07 -20.20
N VAL A 81 -11.99 1.63 -20.91
CA VAL A 81 -11.68 2.04 -22.29
C VAL A 81 -11.27 0.79 -23.05
N ASP A 82 -11.75 0.65 -24.27
CA ASP A 82 -11.44 -0.52 -25.12
C ASP A 82 -9.93 -0.69 -25.31
N GLY A 83 -9.44 -1.90 -25.11
CA GLY A 83 -8.02 -2.22 -25.24
C GLY A 83 -7.15 -1.71 -24.09
N ALA A 84 -7.72 -1.11 -23.03
CA ALA A 84 -6.92 -0.69 -21.89
C ALA A 84 -6.25 -1.88 -21.18
N PRO A 85 -5.00 -1.72 -20.72
CA PRO A 85 -4.33 -2.77 -19.95
C PRO A 85 -5.00 -2.97 -18.60
N THR A 86 -4.80 -4.16 -18.02
CA THR A 86 -5.13 -4.41 -16.63
C THR A 86 -4.22 -3.54 -15.74
N LEU A 87 -4.80 -2.85 -14.78
CA LEU A 87 -4.09 -1.99 -13.82
C LEU A 87 -3.57 -2.81 -12.65
N CYS A 88 -4.46 -3.65 -12.09
CA CYS A 88 -4.13 -4.55 -10.99
C CYS A 88 -4.96 -5.82 -11.11
N SER A 89 -4.40 -6.94 -10.70
CA SER A 89 -5.12 -8.21 -10.57
C SER A 89 -4.70 -8.96 -9.32
N MET A 90 -5.62 -9.75 -8.76
CA MET A 90 -5.39 -10.56 -7.57
C MET A 90 -6.34 -11.74 -7.49
N ARG A 91 -6.04 -12.69 -6.63
CA ARG A 91 -6.93 -13.79 -6.27
C ARG A 91 -7.41 -13.65 -4.85
N VAL A 92 -8.64 -14.02 -4.60
CA VAL A 92 -9.24 -14.08 -3.26
C VAL A 92 -8.99 -15.48 -2.71
N ASP A 93 -8.27 -15.56 -1.60
CA ASP A 93 -8.11 -16.80 -0.86
C ASP A 93 -9.12 -16.83 0.29
N ARG A 94 -9.95 -17.86 0.31
CA ARG A 94 -10.96 -18.08 1.36
C ARG A 94 -10.49 -19.05 2.44
N SER A 95 -9.21 -19.43 2.41
CA SER A 95 -8.61 -20.22 3.49
C SER A 95 -8.53 -19.39 4.77
N ARG A 96 -8.31 -20.07 5.89
CA ARG A 96 -8.09 -19.39 7.16
C ARG A 96 -6.82 -18.56 7.07
N LEU A 97 -6.88 -17.33 7.60
CA LEU A 97 -5.70 -16.47 7.71
C LEU A 97 -4.65 -17.09 8.62
N ASN A 98 -3.40 -16.74 8.40
CA ASN A 98 -2.33 -17.12 9.29
C ASN A 98 -2.46 -16.40 10.65
N ASP A 99 -1.96 -17.01 11.71
CA ASP A 99 -1.92 -16.33 13.01
C ASP A 99 -0.97 -15.13 12.94
N GLU A 100 -1.44 -13.98 13.42
CA GLU A 100 -0.59 -12.79 13.55
C GLU A 100 0.60 -13.08 14.47
N PRO A 101 1.82 -12.71 14.06
CA PRO A 101 2.94 -12.80 14.98
C PRO A 101 2.73 -11.79 16.13
N PRO A 102 2.88 -12.21 17.40
CA PRO A 102 2.60 -11.33 18.53
C PRO A 102 3.54 -10.12 18.56
N LEU A 103 3.00 -8.91 18.71
CA LEU A 103 3.76 -7.65 18.86
C LEU A 103 4.83 -7.73 19.99
N THR A 104 4.60 -8.55 21.02
CA THR A 104 5.53 -8.74 22.13
C THR A 104 6.86 -9.42 21.75
N ALA A 105 6.95 -10.05 20.59
CA ALA A 105 8.19 -10.64 20.08
C ALA A 105 9.21 -9.58 19.59
N TYR A 106 8.86 -8.28 19.58
CA TYR A 106 9.62 -7.23 18.90
C TYR A 106 10.54 -6.40 19.80
N ARG A 107 11.04 -6.94 20.89
CA ARG A 107 12.12 -6.29 21.66
C ARG A 107 13.48 -6.53 21.01
N ARG A 108 13.65 -6.06 19.77
CA ARG A 108 14.98 -6.00 19.13
C ARG A 108 15.58 -4.60 19.29
N THR A 109 16.91 -4.55 19.40
CA THR A 109 17.65 -3.30 19.39
C THR A 109 17.88 -2.90 17.94
N PHE A 110 17.15 -1.93 17.46
CA PHE A 110 17.41 -1.32 16.15
C PHE A 110 18.68 -0.46 16.22
N SER A 111 19.48 -0.51 15.18
CA SER A 111 20.76 0.21 15.12
C SER A 111 20.62 1.66 14.66
N ARG A 112 19.53 1.98 13.97
CA ARG A 112 19.29 3.30 13.38
C ARG A 112 17.83 3.72 13.58
N HIS A 113 17.63 5.02 13.78
CA HIS A 113 16.31 5.64 13.89
C HIS A 113 16.22 6.82 12.91
N TYR A 114 15.10 6.94 12.24
CA TYR A 114 14.81 7.99 11.26
C TYR A 114 13.49 8.68 11.59
N SER A 115 13.52 9.99 11.55
CA SER A 115 12.34 10.85 11.72
C SER A 115 11.49 10.93 10.45
N THR A 116 10.28 11.47 10.57
CA THR A 116 9.40 11.79 9.43
C THR A 116 10.14 12.58 8.33
N ASP A 117 10.93 13.61 8.72
CA ASP A 117 11.62 14.47 7.77
C ASP A 117 12.75 13.75 7.03
N GLU A 118 13.42 12.79 7.67
CA GLU A 118 14.44 11.97 7.03
C GLU A 118 13.83 11.00 6.04
N CYS A 119 12.72 10.36 6.41
CA CYS A 119 11.96 9.50 5.50
C CYS A 119 11.45 10.28 4.28
N LYS A 120 10.92 11.49 4.50
CA LYS A 120 10.45 12.37 3.42
C LYS A 120 11.57 12.71 2.43
N ARG A 121 12.73 13.13 2.92
CA ARG A 121 13.90 13.46 2.06
C ARG A 121 14.35 12.26 1.22
N GLU A 122 14.27 11.05 1.77
CA GLU A 122 14.61 9.85 1.03
C GLU A 122 13.66 9.61 -0.14
N PHE A 123 12.33 9.81 0.04
CA PHE A 123 11.37 9.71 -1.04
C PHE A 123 11.57 10.80 -2.11
N GLU A 124 11.79 12.05 -1.69
CA GLU A 124 12.09 13.16 -2.61
C GLU A 124 13.32 12.86 -3.48
N GLY A 125 14.37 12.29 -2.89
CA GLY A 125 15.57 11.81 -3.60
C GLY A 125 15.28 10.74 -4.65
N LYS A 126 14.21 9.97 -4.46
CA LYS A 126 13.73 8.95 -5.41
C LYS A 126 12.66 9.48 -6.38
N ARG A 127 12.37 10.77 -6.35
CA ARG A 127 11.31 11.44 -7.12
C ARG A 127 9.91 10.87 -6.85
N ILE A 128 9.67 10.49 -5.61
CA ILE A 128 8.35 10.12 -5.09
C ILE A 128 7.93 11.23 -4.14
N ASP A 129 6.83 11.92 -4.46
CA ASP A 129 6.31 13.01 -3.65
C ASP A 129 5.03 12.55 -2.96
N TYR A 130 5.10 12.47 -1.65
CA TYR A 130 3.98 12.20 -0.76
C TYR A 130 3.48 13.50 -0.14
N GLY A 131 2.26 13.90 -0.49
CA GLY A 131 1.57 15.00 0.17
C GLY A 131 1.19 14.67 1.62
N PRO A 132 0.62 15.65 2.36
CA PRO A 132 0.32 15.50 3.79
C PRO A 132 -0.49 14.25 4.14
N LEU A 133 -1.39 13.81 3.25
CA LEU A 133 -2.22 12.63 3.48
C LEU A 133 -1.41 11.34 3.60
N PHE A 134 -0.31 11.23 2.83
CA PHE A 134 0.58 10.07 2.79
C PHE A 134 1.81 10.17 3.70
N GLN A 135 2.03 11.30 4.37
CA GLN A 135 3.10 11.48 5.35
C GLN A 135 2.71 10.84 6.69
N VAL A 136 2.46 9.55 6.66
CA VAL A 136 1.94 8.79 7.80
C VAL A 136 3.02 8.23 8.71
N ILE A 137 4.26 8.05 8.23
CA ILE A 137 5.39 7.54 9.00
C ILE A 137 5.84 8.61 10.00
N LYS A 138 5.74 8.32 11.29
CA LYS A 138 6.16 9.22 12.39
C LYS A 138 7.56 8.92 12.87
N ASP A 139 7.88 7.64 13.00
CA ASP A 139 9.20 7.13 13.37
C ASP A 139 9.49 5.87 12.57
N LEU A 140 10.75 5.67 12.22
CA LEU A 140 11.22 4.46 11.57
C LEU A 140 12.51 3.97 12.23
N TRP A 141 12.51 2.74 12.68
CA TRP A 141 13.68 2.06 13.21
C TRP A 141 14.13 0.99 12.21
N VAL A 142 15.44 0.93 11.94
CA VAL A 142 16.01 0.03 10.92
C VAL A 142 17.22 -0.70 11.49
N SER A 143 17.31 -1.99 11.21
CA SER A 143 18.50 -2.85 11.32
C SER A 143 18.87 -3.41 9.94
N SER A 144 19.85 -4.32 9.88
CA SER A 144 20.25 -4.96 8.62
C SER A 144 19.16 -5.85 8.02
N ASP A 145 18.35 -6.48 8.86
CA ASP A 145 17.38 -7.53 8.51
C ASP A 145 15.92 -7.18 8.81
N GLU A 146 15.68 -6.01 9.42
CA GLU A 146 14.34 -5.64 9.87
C GLU A 146 14.15 -4.11 9.92
N ALA A 147 12.92 -3.67 9.66
CA ALA A 147 12.46 -2.32 9.95
C ALA A 147 11.13 -2.34 10.71
N LEU A 148 10.93 -1.35 11.58
CA LEU A 148 9.68 -1.09 12.28
C LEU A 148 9.34 0.39 12.14
N ALA A 149 8.15 0.69 11.67
CA ALA A 149 7.65 2.06 11.56
C ALA A 149 6.43 2.27 12.46
N HIS A 150 6.40 3.38 13.18
CA HIS A 150 5.18 3.91 13.78
C HIS A 150 4.46 4.76 12.71
N VAL A 151 3.22 4.41 12.41
CA VAL A 151 2.42 5.09 11.38
C VAL A 151 1.16 5.68 11.99
N ARG A 152 0.84 6.91 11.60
CA ARG A 152 -0.36 7.61 12.07
C ARG A 152 -0.87 8.57 11.01
N LEU A 153 -2.18 8.53 10.73
CA LEU A 153 -2.84 9.52 9.87
C LEU A 153 -2.75 10.92 10.49
N ASN A 154 -2.67 11.90 9.62
CA ASN A 154 -2.83 13.28 10.05
C ASN A 154 -4.25 13.53 10.58
N GLU A 155 -4.38 14.44 11.54
CA GLU A 155 -5.65 14.75 12.22
C GLU A 155 -6.75 15.20 11.27
N HIS A 156 -6.37 15.81 10.13
CA HIS A 156 -7.28 16.32 9.11
C HIS A 156 -7.66 15.29 8.03
N ALA A 157 -7.12 14.07 8.10
CA ALA A 157 -7.50 13.03 7.15
C ALA A 157 -8.97 12.61 7.41
N ALA A 158 -9.83 12.88 6.45
CA ALA A 158 -11.23 12.44 6.46
C ALA A 158 -11.27 10.94 6.16
N VAL A 159 -11.15 10.13 7.20
CA VAL A 159 -11.27 8.67 7.12
C VAL A 159 -12.35 8.25 8.11
N GLU A 160 -13.33 7.49 7.66
CA GLU A 160 -14.31 6.89 8.55
C GLU A 160 -13.67 5.83 9.43
N ASP A 161 -14.00 5.81 10.72
CA ASP A 161 -13.36 4.99 11.76
C ASP A 161 -13.47 3.45 11.55
N ARG A 162 -14.12 3.02 10.49
CA ARG A 162 -14.34 1.60 10.18
C ARG A 162 -13.82 1.19 8.81
N GLU A 163 -13.26 2.11 8.05
CA GLU A 163 -12.76 1.84 6.71
C GLU A 163 -11.24 1.64 6.71
N LEU A 164 -10.79 0.71 5.88
CA LEU A 164 -9.38 0.52 5.61
C LEU A 164 -8.82 1.77 4.92
N SER A 165 -7.87 2.43 5.53
CA SER A 165 -7.30 3.69 5.02
C SER A 165 -6.23 3.43 3.96
N ILE A 166 -6.41 4.00 2.76
CA ILE A 166 -5.41 3.89 1.69
C ILE A 166 -4.02 4.35 2.14
N PRO A 167 -3.82 5.53 2.80
CA PRO A 167 -2.50 5.94 3.27
C PRO A 167 -1.88 5.01 4.31
N ILE A 168 -2.67 4.39 5.19
CA ILE A 168 -2.15 3.42 6.16
C ILE A 168 -1.74 2.12 5.46
N VAL A 169 -2.50 1.64 4.49
CA VAL A 169 -2.11 0.47 3.69
C VAL A 169 -0.90 0.79 2.82
N ASP A 170 -0.80 2.01 2.29
CA ASP A 170 0.35 2.44 1.51
C ASP A 170 1.65 2.50 2.33
N ALA A 171 1.55 2.70 3.65
CA ALA A 171 2.69 2.64 4.54
C ALA A 171 3.44 1.30 4.46
N LEU A 172 2.77 0.19 4.12
CA LEU A 172 3.42 -1.10 3.87
C LEU A 172 4.47 -0.98 2.75
N PHE A 173 4.08 -0.35 1.64
CA PHE A 173 4.99 -0.11 0.50
C PHE A 173 6.06 0.92 0.83
N GLN A 174 5.70 1.99 1.52
CA GLN A 174 6.63 3.05 1.95
C GLN A 174 7.75 2.48 2.82
N VAL A 175 7.42 1.67 3.83
CA VAL A 175 8.40 1.11 4.77
C VAL A 175 9.32 0.11 4.07
N VAL A 176 8.84 -0.70 3.13
CA VAL A 176 9.68 -1.57 2.30
C VAL A 176 10.69 -0.74 1.51
N MET A 177 10.25 0.32 0.83
CA MET A 177 11.14 1.19 0.05
C MET A 177 12.20 1.88 0.91
N LEU A 178 11.84 2.33 2.12
CA LEU A 178 12.78 2.94 3.06
C LEU A 178 13.75 1.92 3.65
N PHE A 179 13.28 0.71 3.96
CA PHE A 179 14.14 -0.37 4.44
C PHE A 179 15.22 -0.71 3.40
N GLU A 180 14.83 -0.83 2.13
CA GLU A 180 15.76 -1.04 1.02
C GLU A 180 16.77 0.11 0.90
N ALA A 181 16.28 1.36 0.90
CA ALA A 181 17.11 2.54 0.75
C ALA A 181 18.14 2.70 1.88
N PHE A 182 17.68 2.60 3.13
CA PHE A 182 18.54 2.79 4.29
C PHE A 182 19.51 1.62 4.53
N ASN A 183 19.32 0.49 3.88
CA ASN A 183 20.29 -0.61 3.82
C ASN A 183 21.18 -0.55 2.56
N GLY A 184 21.19 0.60 1.84
CA GLY A 184 22.11 0.84 0.73
C GLY A 184 21.80 0.07 -0.55
N ARG A 185 20.57 -0.44 -0.68
CA ARG A 185 20.14 -1.10 -1.91
C ARG A 185 19.76 -0.03 -2.93
N GLU A 186 20.56 0.07 -3.97
CA GLU A 186 20.40 1.11 -4.99
C GLU A 186 19.17 0.88 -5.87
N GLY A 187 18.58 1.99 -6.33
CA GLY A 187 17.45 2.05 -7.26
C GLY A 187 16.10 2.31 -6.58
N THR A 188 15.19 2.95 -7.33
CA THR A 188 13.80 3.11 -6.91
C THR A 188 13.05 1.82 -7.24
N ARG A 189 12.98 0.91 -6.28
CA ARG A 189 12.16 -0.29 -6.41
C ARG A 189 10.78 0.00 -5.85
N VAL A 190 9.82 0.17 -6.74
CA VAL A 190 8.41 0.24 -6.36
C VAL A 190 7.89 -1.20 -6.28
N PRO A 191 7.27 -1.61 -5.17
CA PRO A 191 6.64 -2.92 -5.09
C PRO A 191 5.59 -3.09 -6.20
N VAL A 192 5.74 -4.11 -7.03
CA VAL A 192 4.83 -4.40 -8.15
C VAL A 192 4.10 -5.73 -7.97
N PHE A 193 4.49 -6.49 -6.97
CA PHE A 193 3.94 -7.80 -6.67
C PHE A 193 3.92 -8.10 -5.19
N ALA A 194 2.81 -8.61 -4.69
CA ALA A 194 2.70 -9.24 -3.39
C ALA A 194 2.12 -10.65 -3.53
N GLU A 195 2.83 -11.65 -3.02
CA GLU A 195 2.37 -13.04 -3.08
C GLU A 195 1.12 -13.24 -2.23
N VAL A 196 1.12 -12.67 -1.04
CA VAL A 196 0.01 -12.75 -0.09
C VAL A 196 -0.17 -11.39 0.58
N VAL A 197 -1.40 -10.93 0.66
CA VAL A 197 -1.83 -9.80 1.48
C VAL A 197 -2.97 -10.28 2.36
N GLU A 198 -2.72 -10.39 3.66
CA GLU A 198 -3.73 -10.75 4.65
C GLU A 198 -4.16 -9.49 5.40
N LEU A 199 -5.43 -9.18 5.31
CA LEU A 199 -6.04 -8.05 6.01
C LEU A 199 -6.81 -8.61 7.20
N HIS A 200 -6.20 -8.53 8.37
CA HIS A 200 -6.85 -8.79 9.62
C HIS A 200 -7.58 -7.51 10.10
N ARG A 201 -7.77 -7.35 11.35
CA ARG A 201 -8.32 -6.12 11.92
C ARG A 201 -7.32 -4.96 11.75
N ALA A 202 -7.32 -4.34 10.58
CA ALA A 202 -6.37 -3.27 10.27
C ALA A 202 -6.60 -2.02 11.15
N PRO A 203 -5.53 -1.36 11.61
CA PRO A 203 -5.64 -0.07 12.25
C PRO A 203 -6.18 0.96 11.26
N THR A 204 -7.16 1.74 11.71
CA THR A 204 -7.80 2.74 10.85
C THR A 204 -7.02 4.05 10.82
N ARG A 205 -6.38 4.44 11.91
CA ARG A 205 -5.71 5.75 12.05
C ARG A 205 -4.27 5.70 12.54
N GLU A 206 -3.87 4.71 13.32
CA GLU A 206 -2.55 4.61 13.94
C GLU A 206 -2.18 3.15 14.15
N GLY A 207 -0.92 2.80 13.91
CA GLY A 207 -0.43 1.44 14.07
C GLY A 207 1.07 1.34 13.84
N PHE A 208 1.54 0.11 13.66
CA PHE A 208 2.94 -0.18 13.35
C PHE A 208 3.04 -1.01 12.09
N VAL A 209 4.01 -0.67 11.24
CA VAL A 209 4.40 -1.47 10.08
C VAL A 209 5.75 -2.10 10.39
N ARG A 210 5.81 -3.40 10.25
CA ARG A 210 7.05 -4.17 10.34
C ARG A 210 7.40 -4.77 8.99
N VAL A 211 8.68 -4.70 8.64
CA VAL A 211 9.25 -5.34 7.46
C VAL A 211 10.41 -6.23 7.90
N THR A 212 10.45 -7.46 7.43
CA THR A 212 11.61 -8.33 7.58
C THR A 212 12.08 -8.83 6.23
N GLU A 213 13.39 -9.01 6.09
CA GLU A 213 13.96 -9.67 4.94
C GLU A 213 13.63 -11.16 4.98
N ALA A 214 13.08 -11.69 3.90
CA ALA A 214 12.88 -13.12 3.72
C ALA A 214 14.21 -13.77 3.25
N ALA A 215 14.27 -15.10 3.27
CA ALA A 215 15.48 -15.85 2.85
C ALA A 215 15.88 -15.60 1.38
N GLU A 216 15.00 -15.07 0.56
CA GLU A 216 15.24 -14.65 -0.83
C GLU A 216 15.46 -13.14 -0.87
N GLU A 217 16.59 -12.68 -1.39
CA GLU A 217 17.09 -11.28 -1.34
C GLU A 217 16.14 -10.18 -1.89
N THR A 218 15.06 -10.54 -2.57
CA THR A 218 14.10 -9.59 -3.15
C THR A 218 12.71 -9.71 -2.57
N ARG A 219 12.55 -10.49 -1.50
CA ARG A 219 11.28 -10.76 -0.85
C ARG A 219 11.27 -10.20 0.56
N HIS A 220 10.18 -9.56 0.91
CA HIS A 220 9.94 -9.03 2.25
C HIS A 220 8.63 -9.58 2.80
N ASP A 221 8.66 -9.92 4.08
CA ASP A 221 7.45 -10.13 4.84
C ASP A 221 7.09 -8.80 5.53
N VAL A 222 5.83 -8.37 5.38
CA VAL A 222 5.36 -7.07 5.87
C VAL A 222 4.08 -7.25 6.66
N TRP A 223 4.02 -6.64 7.84
CA TRP A 223 2.86 -6.66 8.72
C TRP A 223 2.43 -5.24 9.09
N LEU A 224 1.12 -5.05 9.24
CA LEU A 224 0.49 -3.85 9.77
C LEU A 224 -0.34 -4.26 10.99
N PHE A 225 -0.12 -3.59 12.14
CA PHE A 225 -0.75 -3.87 13.43
C PHE A 225 -1.57 -2.68 13.94
#